data_01b67cae36440f75e6350de017a69d59
#
_entry.id   01b67cae36440f75e6350de017a69d59
#
_cell.length_a   1.000
_cell.length_b   1.000
_cell.length_c   1.000
_cell.angle_alpha   90.00
_cell.angle_beta   90.00
_cell.angle_gamma   90.00
#
_symmetry.space_group_name_H-M   'P 1'
#
loop_
_entity.id
_entity.type
_entity.pdbx_description
1 polymer ?
#
loop_
_entity_poly.entity_id
_entity_poly.type
_entity_poly.pdbx_seq_one_letter_code
_entity_poly.pdbx_strand_id
1 'polypeptide(L)'
;MQRREKKKKVLNVAISVFVAVAALYLVIVLFFSRHFYFNTMINGENYFADSVNTVQNYILDVSDSYTLKINGRDQLADTITSADIELHIEFGDELEDIIKEQNAFLWPLSFFMKSEYTVDTIVTYNKEELDRKIDTLCFFKSENIRQPQNAYLSDYTENGYQIVPEDKGAMPVREKIYSAVEDAVDRLAEFVDLDEKGCYVDARITSEDKKLQKECDQRNRLVGTTITYKFGDDVEVLDGSVIKDWLVIDGEDIDINPDLVREYVDSLARKYDTWGKKREFKTTSDEMITISEGAYGWWMNRADETQELIEQIKNGRSGERTPVYRAQATQYGDDDIGDTYVEIDLTSQHLWVYNDGQLVEDTDFVSGNVSNGNITPVGIYAITYKERNATLRGENYASKVSYWMPFNGNVGMHDASWRNSFGNDIYLTNGSHGCVNLPVNKAEVIYSYVEQGEPVIVYGGQTSVPVTGDETQINPDVLANSGLTLEQIQIMIDAGLLNPDGTPVQQEIQEQVPVETSAEMP
;
A
#
# COMPACT_ATOMS: atom_id res chain seq x y z
N MET A 1 -43.04 34.97 -107.22
CA MET A 1 -41.58 35.08 -107.26
C MET A 1 -41.00 35.44 -105.82
N GLN A 2 -41.54 36.37 -105.11
CA GLN A 2 -41.04 36.84 -103.82
C GLN A 2 -40.90 35.78 -102.71
N ARG A 3 -41.75 34.75 -102.67
CA ARG A 3 -41.72 33.68 -101.66
C ARG A 3 -40.55 32.67 -101.87
N ARG A 4 -40.07 32.52 -103.10
CA ARG A 4 -38.91 31.66 -103.41
C ARG A 4 -37.59 32.37 -103.12
N GLU A 5 -37.52 33.69 -103.30
CA GLU A 5 -36.32 34.47 -102.93
C GLU A 5 -36.15 34.58 -101.42
N LYS A 6 -37.25 34.81 -100.68
CA LYS A 6 -37.18 34.77 -99.17
C LYS A 6 -36.71 33.42 -98.65
N LYS A 7 -37.19 32.30 -99.23
CA LYS A 7 -36.73 30.95 -98.83
C LYS A 7 -35.24 30.74 -99.17
N LYS A 8 -34.73 31.24 -100.33
CA LYS A 8 -33.29 31.18 -100.64
C LYS A 8 -32.44 32.04 -99.71
N LYS A 9 -32.90 33.27 -99.37
CA LYS A 9 -32.19 34.10 -98.41
C LYS A 9 -32.14 33.48 -97.00
N VAL A 10 -33.26 32.93 -96.52
CA VAL A 10 -33.31 32.22 -95.27
C VAL A 10 -32.42 30.96 -95.28
N LEU A 11 -32.42 30.21 -96.40
CA LEU A 11 -31.55 29.02 -96.56
C LEU A 11 -30.07 29.45 -96.56
N ASN A 12 -29.70 30.53 -97.31
CA ASN A 12 -28.31 30.99 -97.37
C ASN A 12 -27.84 31.54 -95.96
N VAL A 13 -28.71 32.24 -95.20
CA VAL A 13 -28.41 32.65 -93.85
C VAL A 13 -28.26 31.45 -92.97
N ALA A 14 -29.14 30.45 -93.06
CA ALA A 14 -29.03 29.20 -92.28
C ALA A 14 -27.74 28.43 -92.58
N ILE A 15 -27.35 28.35 -93.88
CA ILE A 15 -26.07 27.72 -94.27
C ILE A 15 -24.88 28.52 -93.73
N SER A 16 -24.93 29.88 -93.81
CA SER A 16 -23.85 30.71 -93.32
C SER A 16 -23.70 30.61 -91.81
N VAL A 17 -24.82 30.54 -91.05
CA VAL A 17 -24.81 30.30 -89.61
C VAL A 17 -24.26 28.89 -89.27
N PHE A 18 -24.71 27.88 -90.03
CA PHE A 18 -24.19 26.53 -89.83
C PHE A 18 -22.67 26.43 -90.08
N VAL A 19 -22.19 27.06 -91.21
CA VAL A 19 -20.76 27.11 -91.55
C VAL A 19 -19.98 27.86 -90.44
N ALA A 20 -20.52 28.97 -89.92
CA ALA A 20 -19.89 29.75 -88.86
C ALA A 20 -19.83 28.94 -87.54
N VAL A 21 -20.92 28.22 -87.21
CA VAL A 21 -20.96 27.35 -85.98
C VAL A 21 -20.02 26.17 -86.17
N ALA A 22 -19.98 25.53 -87.38
CA ALA A 22 -19.05 24.47 -87.66
C ALA A 22 -17.58 24.92 -87.60
N ALA A 23 -17.31 26.10 -88.17
CA ALA A 23 -15.97 26.71 -88.06
C ALA A 23 -15.57 27.00 -86.63
N LEU A 24 -16.48 27.58 -85.82
CA LEU A 24 -16.23 27.78 -84.41
C LEU A 24 -16.02 26.50 -83.64
N TYR A 25 -16.83 25.46 -83.94
CA TYR A 25 -16.67 24.16 -83.36
C TYR A 25 -15.29 23.58 -83.66
N LEU A 26 -14.82 23.66 -84.88
CA LEU A 26 -13.51 23.16 -85.31
C LEU A 26 -12.35 23.96 -84.63
N VAL A 27 -12.52 25.23 -84.48
CA VAL A 27 -11.55 26.08 -83.70
C VAL A 27 -11.43 25.58 -82.28
N ILE A 28 -12.54 25.30 -81.60
CA ILE A 28 -12.56 24.75 -80.27
C ILE A 28 -11.97 23.35 -80.19
N VAL A 29 -12.24 22.50 -81.23
CA VAL A 29 -11.60 21.19 -81.39
C VAL A 29 -10.08 21.34 -81.45
N LEU A 30 -9.57 22.24 -82.31
CA LEU A 30 -8.13 22.53 -82.40
C LEU A 30 -7.55 23.09 -81.08
N PHE A 31 -8.33 23.81 -80.34
CA PHE A 31 -7.91 24.28 -78.96
C PHE A 31 -7.75 23.10 -78.01
N PHE A 32 -8.80 22.23 -77.91
CA PHE A 32 -8.75 21.09 -76.96
C PHE A 32 -7.89 19.91 -77.46
N SER A 33 -7.36 19.97 -78.69
CA SER A 33 -6.32 19.03 -79.09
C SER A 33 -4.97 19.30 -78.43
N ARG A 34 -4.82 20.42 -77.71
CA ARG A 34 -3.59 20.84 -77.06
C ARG A 34 -3.81 21.35 -75.64
N HIS A 35 -5.08 21.34 -75.14
CA HIS A 35 -5.46 21.80 -73.81
C HIS A 35 -6.38 20.76 -73.17
N PHE A 36 -6.32 20.69 -71.84
CA PHE A 36 -7.16 19.80 -71.06
C PHE A 36 -8.64 20.20 -71.16
N TYR A 37 -9.55 19.25 -71.06
CA TYR A 37 -10.98 19.50 -71.06
C TYR A 37 -11.48 20.22 -69.85
N PHE A 38 -12.76 20.72 -69.90
CA PHE A 38 -13.51 21.15 -68.73
C PHE A 38 -13.58 20.00 -67.71
N ASN A 39 -13.48 20.31 -66.44
CA ASN A 39 -13.53 19.33 -65.35
C ASN A 39 -12.44 18.21 -65.41
N THR A 40 -11.31 18.48 -66.02
CA THR A 40 -10.13 17.59 -65.94
C THR A 40 -9.42 17.85 -64.63
N MET A 41 -9.41 16.82 -63.76
CA MET A 41 -8.68 16.81 -62.47
C MET A 41 -7.41 16.00 -62.66
N ILE A 42 -6.26 16.55 -62.26
CA ILE A 42 -4.97 15.86 -62.25
C ILE A 42 -4.43 16.02 -60.82
N ASN A 43 -4.15 14.90 -60.14
CA ASN A 43 -3.74 14.86 -58.76
C ASN A 43 -4.64 15.65 -57.79
N GLY A 44 -5.96 15.70 -58.08
CA GLY A 44 -6.96 16.39 -57.29
C GLY A 44 -7.19 17.87 -57.62
N GLU A 45 -6.37 18.50 -58.46
CA GLU A 45 -6.49 19.88 -58.91
C GLU A 45 -7.15 19.98 -60.25
N ASN A 46 -7.87 21.07 -60.52
CA ASN A 46 -8.61 21.28 -61.75
C ASN A 46 -7.82 22.15 -62.75
N TYR A 47 -7.43 21.54 -63.88
CA TYR A 47 -6.65 22.19 -64.96
C TYR A 47 -7.50 22.48 -66.19
N PHE A 48 -8.55 23.25 -66.01
CA PHE A 48 -9.48 23.66 -67.06
C PHE A 48 -8.78 24.50 -68.14
N ALA A 49 -8.80 24.05 -69.40
CA ALA A 49 -8.28 24.75 -70.57
C ALA A 49 -6.77 25.06 -70.51
N ASP A 50 -6.05 24.44 -69.59
CA ASP A 50 -4.60 24.58 -69.46
C ASP A 50 -3.87 23.69 -70.47
N SER A 51 -2.72 24.13 -70.94
CA SER A 51 -1.83 23.28 -71.76
C SER A 51 -0.93 22.43 -70.88
N VAL A 52 -0.35 21.35 -71.42
CA VAL A 52 0.65 20.56 -70.73
C VAL A 52 1.75 21.42 -70.15
N ASN A 53 2.30 22.34 -70.93
CA ASN A 53 3.37 23.24 -70.44
C ASN A 53 2.91 24.13 -69.25
N THR A 54 1.62 24.54 -69.26
CA THR A 54 1.07 25.37 -68.16
C THR A 54 1.02 24.53 -66.87
N VAL A 55 0.53 23.29 -66.97
CA VAL A 55 0.46 22.34 -65.85
C VAL A 55 1.87 21.99 -65.32
N GLN A 56 2.80 21.68 -66.23
CA GLN A 56 4.19 21.42 -65.90
C GLN A 56 4.83 22.60 -65.15
N ASN A 57 4.67 23.82 -65.68
CA ASN A 57 5.19 25.04 -65.02
C ASN A 57 4.57 25.25 -63.65
N TYR A 58 3.26 25.03 -63.48
CA TYR A 58 2.61 25.16 -62.18
C TYR A 58 3.21 24.15 -61.16
N ILE A 59 3.40 22.89 -61.55
CA ILE A 59 3.98 21.87 -60.66
C ILE A 59 5.47 22.19 -60.40
N LEU A 60 6.22 22.76 -61.34
CA LEU A 60 7.58 23.24 -61.13
C LEU A 60 7.62 24.42 -60.17
N ASP A 61 6.70 25.37 -60.26
CA ASP A 61 6.59 26.50 -59.29
C ASP A 61 6.28 25.99 -57.89
N VAL A 62 5.45 24.92 -57.74
CA VAL A 62 5.20 24.25 -56.46
C VAL A 62 6.46 23.59 -55.96
N SER A 63 7.25 22.93 -56.84
CA SER A 63 8.54 22.34 -56.50
C SER A 63 9.53 23.36 -55.97
N ASP A 64 9.68 24.48 -56.66
CA ASP A 64 10.62 25.56 -56.27
C ASP A 64 10.23 26.24 -54.94
N SER A 65 8.94 26.23 -54.59
CA SER A 65 8.38 26.79 -53.36
C SER A 65 8.30 25.76 -52.21
N TYR A 66 8.64 24.49 -52.46
CA TYR A 66 8.52 23.42 -51.46
C TYR A 66 9.33 23.73 -50.22
N THR A 67 8.68 23.56 -49.06
CA THR A 67 9.30 23.71 -47.74
C THR A 67 8.71 22.66 -46.82
N LEU A 68 9.55 21.75 -46.37
CA LEU A 68 9.22 20.78 -45.32
C LEU A 68 9.41 21.45 -43.96
N LYS A 69 8.35 21.55 -43.17
CA LYS A 69 8.40 21.94 -41.76
C LYS A 69 8.64 20.72 -40.92
N ILE A 70 9.61 20.76 -40.01
CA ILE A 70 9.99 19.67 -39.14
C ILE A 70 9.75 20.10 -37.69
N ASN A 71 8.82 19.45 -37.04
CA ASN A 71 8.50 19.69 -35.63
C ASN A 71 9.16 18.62 -34.76
N GLY A 72 9.60 19.00 -33.57
CA GLY A 72 10.16 18.11 -32.56
C GLY A 72 9.67 18.40 -31.17
N ARG A 73 10.24 17.70 -30.21
CA ARG A 73 9.96 17.91 -28.78
C ARG A 73 10.38 19.32 -28.33
N ASP A 74 9.87 19.78 -27.21
CA ASP A 74 10.16 21.07 -26.57
C ASP A 74 9.86 22.27 -27.48
N GLN A 75 8.89 22.15 -28.39
CA GLN A 75 8.49 23.16 -29.37
C GLN A 75 9.62 23.56 -30.35
N LEU A 76 10.63 22.70 -30.47
CA LEU A 76 11.66 22.90 -31.47
C LEU A 76 11.09 22.68 -32.87
N ALA A 77 11.44 23.55 -33.79
CA ALA A 77 11.07 23.43 -35.18
C ALA A 77 12.21 23.88 -36.09
N ASP A 78 12.27 23.26 -37.25
CA ASP A 78 13.24 23.60 -38.31
C ASP A 78 12.58 23.43 -39.67
N THR A 79 13.26 23.79 -40.76
CA THR A 79 12.76 23.70 -42.11
C THR A 79 13.83 23.22 -43.08
N ILE A 80 13.36 22.50 -44.12
CA ILE A 80 14.17 22.15 -45.29
C ILE A 80 13.42 22.69 -46.52
N THR A 81 14.09 23.48 -47.32
CA THR A 81 13.56 24.06 -48.55
C THR A 81 14.03 23.25 -49.77
N SER A 82 13.29 23.38 -50.89
CA SER A 82 13.73 22.82 -52.16
C SER A 82 15.15 23.23 -52.54
N ALA A 83 15.52 24.48 -52.29
CA ALA A 83 16.88 25.00 -52.57
C ALA A 83 17.96 24.37 -51.69
N ASP A 84 17.64 23.99 -50.45
CA ASP A 84 18.60 23.33 -49.52
C ASP A 84 19.04 21.95 -50.02
N ILE A 85 18.22 21.29 -50.85
CA ILE A 85 18.39 19.89 -51.22
C ILE A 85 18.42 19.70 -52.75
N GLU A 86 18.46 20.80 -53.51
CA GLU A 86 18.42 20.77 -54.98
C GLU A 86 17.27 19.90 -55.52
N LEU A 87 16.06 20.13 -54.96
CA LEU A 87 14.87 19.33 -55.32
C LEU A 87 14.37 19.69 -56.70
N HIS A 88 14.18 18.69 -57.51
CA HIS A 88 13.60 18.80 -58.85
C HIS A 88 12.48 17.79 -59.03
N ILE A 89 11.44 18.21 -59.77
CA ILE A 89 10.36 17.30 -60.19
C ILE A 89 10.50 17.02 -61.67
N GLU A 90 10.60 15.74 -62.01
CA GLU A 90 10.61 15.28 -63.40
C GLU A 90 9.25 14.69 -63.75
N PHE A 91 8.79 14.96 -64.95
CA PHE A 91 7.56 14.42 -65.50
C PHE A 91 7.88 13.37 -66.52
N GLY A 92 7.13 12.29 -66.55
CA GLY A 92 7.03 11.39 -67.71
C GLY A 92 6.17 11.99 -68.83
N ASP A 93 5.93 11.22 -69.86
CA ASP A 93 5.07 11.61 -70.98
C ASP A 93 3.55 11.52 -70.65
N GLU A 94 3.20 11.34 -69.39
CA GLU A 94 1.82 11.04 -68.92
C GLU A 94 0.86 12.21 -69.15
N LEU A 95 1.32 13.46 -69.01
CA LEU A 95 0.51 14.65 -69.28
C LEU A 95 0.19 14.76 -70.77
N GLU A 96 1.18 14.50 -71.64
CA GLU A 96 1.01 14.42 -73.09
C GLU A 96 0.10 13.29 -73.47
N ASP A 97 0.21 12.13 -72.79
CA ASP A 97 -0.62 10.95 -73.11
C ASP A 97 -2.09 11.19 -72.77
N ILE A 98 -2.38 11.89 -71.66
CA ILE A 98 -3.74 12.31 -71.32
C ILE A 98 -4.34 13.16 -72.49
N ILE A 99 -3.59 14.13 -73.01
CA ILE A 99 -4.05 14.95 -74.14
C ILE A 99 -4.22 14.12 -75.40
N LYS A 100 -3.32 13.15 -75.70
CA LYS A 100 -3.41 12.25 -76.89
C LYS A 100 -4.62 11.32 -76.80
N GLU A 101 -4.94 10.83 -75.63
CA GLU A 101 -6.10 9.98 -75.39
C GLU A 101 -7.42 10.77 -75.42
N GLN A 102 -7.38 12.06 -75.19
CA GLN A 102 -8.50 12.97 -75.22
C GLN A 102 -9.00 13.16 -76.62
N ASN A 103 -10.22 12.70 -77.00
CA ASN A 103 -10.81 12.94 -78.27
C ASN A 103 -11.35 14.36 -78.41
N ALA A 104 -10.56 15.29 -78.95
CA ALA A 104 -10.89 16.70 -79.07
C ALA A 104 -12.27 17.03 -79.63
N PHE A 105 -12.86 16.12 -80.45
CA PHE A 105 -14.22 16.30 -80.97
C PHE A 105 -15.31 16.07 -79.92
N LEU A 106 -15.02 15.48 -78.76
CA LEU A 106 -15.99 15.21 -77.72
C LEU A 106 -15.99 16.31 -76.64
N TRP A 107 -15.32 17.45 -76.87
CA TRP A 107 -15.21 18.56 -75.87
C TRP A 107 -16.56 18.99 -75.28
N PRO A 108 -17.72 19.01 -75.99
CA PRO A 108 -18.97 19.39 -75.40
C PRO A 108 -19.45 18.47 -74.27
N LEU A 109 -19.01 17.18 -74.27
CA LEU A 109 -19.35 16.23 -73.23
C LEU A 109 -18.60 16.50 -71.92
N SER A 110 -17.45 17.16 -71.99
CA SER A 110 -16.64 17.46 -70.84
C SER A 110 -17.32 18.46 -69.87
N PHE A 111 -18.36 19.16 -70.29
CA PHE A 111 -19.19 19.96 -69.40
C PHE A 111 -19.99 19.10 -68.39
N PHE A 112 -20.26 17.85 -68.76
CA PHE A 112 -21.12 16.91 -68.03
C PHE A 112 -20.35 15.71 -67.46
N MET A 113 -19.07 15.56 -67.81
CA MET A 113 -18.20 14.48 -67.38
C MET A 113 -17.02 15.04 -66.64
N LYS A 114 -16.70 14.45 -65.49
CA LYS A 114 -15.48 14.70 -64.73
C LYS A 114 -14.46 13.62 -65.12
N SER A 115 -13.27 14.05 -65.49
CA SER A 115 -12.14 13.16 -65.75
C SER A 115 -11.10 13.34 -64.68
N GLU A 116 -10.75 12.27 -63.99
CA GLU A 116 -9.74 12.27 -62.93
C GLU A 116 -8.54 11.43 -63.36
N TYR A 117 -7.38 12.02 -63.27
CA TYR A 117 -6.11 11.40 -63.60
C TYR A 117 -5.16 11.54 -62.43
N THR A 118 -4.35 10.50 -62.21
CA THR A 118 -3.19 10.57 -61.32
C THR A 118 -1.95 10.50 -62.19
N VAL A 119 -1.10 11.47 -62.08
CA VAL A 119 0.18 11.56 -62.77
C VAL A 119 1.26 11.36 -61.73
N ASP A 120 2.10 10.34 -61.94
CA ASP A 120 3.24 10.09 -61.06
C ASP A 120 4.37 11.09 -61.41
N THR A 121 4.74 11.87 -60.41
CA THR A 121 5.89 12.77 -60.51
C THR A 121 7.10 12.09 -59.89
N ILE A 122 8.21 12.11 -60.59
CA ILE A 122 9.48 11.62 -60.07
C ILE A 122 10.15 12.79 -59.32
N VAL A 123 10.15 12.69 -57.98
CA VAL A 123 10.86 13.63 -57.11
C VAL A 123 12.32 13.21 -57.11
N THR A 124 13.20 14.11 -57.52
CA THR A 124 14.66 13.93 -57.45
C THR A 124 15.26 15.02 -56.60
N TYR A 125 16.22 14.68 -55.79
CA TYR A 125 16.97 15.65 -54.95
C TYR A 125 18.40 15.15 -54.71
N ASN A 126 19.25 16.05 -54.32
CA ASN A 126 20.65 15.74 -53.97
C ASN A 126 20.68 15.14 -52.57
N LYS A 127 20.85 13.82 -52.48
CA LYS A 127 20.87 13.13 -51.18
C LYS A 127 22.02 13.60 -50.26
N GLU A 128 23.17 13.93 -50.79
CA GLU A 128 24.31 14.42 -49.99
C GLU A 128 24.00 15.79 -49.39
N GLU A 129 23.27 16.64 -50.10
CA GLU A 129 22.79 17.94 -49.57
C GLU A 129 21.70 17.74 -48.53
N LEU A 130 20.76 16.84 -48.76
CA LEU A 130 19.74 16.50 -47.77
C LEU A 130 20.38 16.00 -46.47
N ASP A 131 21.33 15.05 -46.55
CA ASP A 131 22.01 14.50 -45.38
C ASP A 131 22.78 15.61 -44.63
N ARG A 132 23.47 16.49 -45.36
CA ARG A 132 24.16 17.65 -44.78
C ARG A 132 23.19 18.61 -44.09
N LYS A 133 22.03 18.86 -44.71
CA LYS A 133 21.01 19.74 -44.12
C LYS A 133 20.43 19.13 -42.86
N ILE A 134 20.11 17.81 -42.88
CA ILE A 134 19.63 17.09 -41.71
C ILE A 134 20.65 17.20 -40.56
N ASP A 135 21.92 17.07 -40.81
CA ASP A 135 22.98 17.19 -39.79
C ASP A 135 23.04 18.57 -39.12
N THR A 136 22.52 19.60 -39.77
CA THR A 136 22.49 20.97 -39.22
C THR A 136 21.21 21.32 -38.47
N LEU A 137 20.22 20.42 -38.46
CA LEU A 137 18.95 20.67 -37.79
C LEU A 137 19.13 20.95 -36.30
N CYS A 138 18.28 21.81 -35.78
CA CYS A 138 18.35 22.25 -34.39
C CYS A 138 18.22 21.10 -33.37
N PHE A 139 17.63 19.98 -33.76
CA PHE A 139 17.44 18.79 -32.92
C PHE A 139 18.75 18.10 -32.51
N PHE A 140 19.83 18.29 -33.28
CA PHE A 140 21.15 17.73 -33.00
C PHE A 140 22.09 18.66 -32.26
N LYS A 141 21.68 19.89 -31.98
CA LYS A 141 22.50 20.81 -31.19
C LYS A 141 22.53 20.38 -29.73
N SER A 142 23.73 20.41 -29.12
CA SER A 142 23.96 19.90 -27.76
C SER A 142 23.05 20.54 -26.71
N GLU A 143 22.73 21.83 -26.87
CA GLU A 143 21.84 22.56 -25.97
C GLU A 143 20.39 22.06 -26.00
N ASN A 144 19.98 21.37 -27.06
CA ASN A 144 18.63 20.85 -27.25
C ASN A 144 18.52 19.34 -26.93
N ILE A 145 19.66 18.69 -26.70
CA ILE A 145 19.68 17.26 -26.39
C ILE A 145 19.51 17.07 -24.88
N ARG A 146 18.41 16.43 -24.48
CA ARG A 146 18.10 16.14 -23.09
C ARG A 146 17.76 14.65 -22.93
N GLN A 147 18.46 13.98 -22.01
CA GLN A 147 18.24 12.56 -21.72
C GLN A 147 16.85 12.36 -21.12
N PRO A 148 16.12 11.31 -21.52
CA PRO A 148 14.89 10.93 -20.84
C PRO A 148 15.18 10.45 -19.41
N GLN A 149 14.27 10.73 -18.49
CA GLN A 149 14.30 10.22 -17.12
C GLN A 149 13.09 9.34 -16.88
N ASN A 150 13.31 8.22 -16.19
CA ASN A 150 12.24 7.31 -15.85
C ASN A 150 11.31 7.90 -14.78
N ALA A 151 10.06 7.52 -14.82
CA ALA A 151 9.17 7.70 -13.69
C ALA A 151 9.69 6.93 -12.47
N TYR A 152 9.45 7.44 -11.27
CA TYR A 152 9.88 6.84 -10.00
C TYR A 152 8.92 7.20 -8.88
N LEU A 153 9.03 6.52 -7.74
CA LEU A 153 8.27 6.86 -6.54
C LEU A 153 8.96 7.99 -5.77
N SER A 154 8.16 8.96 -5.35
CA SER A 154 8.62 10.03 -4.46
C SER A 154 9.09 9.48 -3.11
N ASP A 155 9.78 10.29 -2.34
CA ASP A 155 9.90 10.07 -0.90
C ASP A 155 8.51 10.10 -0.24
N TYR A 156 8.42 9.47 0.96
CA TYR A 156 7.21 9.51 1.76
C TYR A 156 6.88 10.93 2.23
N THR A 157 5.62 11.30 2.10
CA THR A 157 5.06 12.55 2.63
C THR A 157 3.81 12.24 3.46
N GLU A 158 3.22 13.25 4.10
CA GLU A 158 1.93 13.10 4.79
C GLU A 158 0.79 12.60 3.86
N ASN A 159 0.94 12.79 2.56
CA ASN A 159 0.02 12.28 1.54
C ASN A 159 0.42 10.89 0.99
N GLY A 160 1.39 10.24 1.62
CA GLY A 160 1.95 8.96 1.18
C GLY A 160 3.01 9.11 0.09
N TYR A 161 3.21 8.03 -0.67
CA TYR A 161 4.09 7.98 -1.84
C TYR A 161 3.33 8.40 -3.09
N GLN A 162 4.00 9.09 -4.01
CA GLN A 162 3.45 9.51 -5.30
C GLN A 162 4.37 9.09 -6.43
N ILE A 163 3.79 8.79 -7.59
CA ILE A 163 4.57 8.57 -8.80
C ILE A 163 4.97 9.93 -9.35
N VAL A 164 6.27 10.16 -9.41
CA VAL A 164 6.85 11.30 -10.15
C VAL A 164 6.92 10.88 -11.62
N PRO A 165 6.20 11.58 -12.53
CA PRO A 165 6.16 11.22 -13.93
C PRO A 165 7.55 11.25 -14.57
N GLU A 166 7.69 10.47 -15.63
CA GLU A 166 8.87 10.49 -16.48
C GLU A 166 9.06 11.84 -17.16
N ASP A 167 10.31 12.21 -17.35
CA ASP A 167 10.68 13.24 -18.32
C ASP A 167 11.02 12.57 -19.65
N LYS A 168 10.20 12.84 -20.68
CA LYS A 168 10.42 12.26 -22.01
C LYS A 168 11.78 12.61 -22.60
N GLY A 169 12.40 13.71 -22.14
CA GLY A 169 13.63 14.19 -22.73
C GLY A 169 13.48 14.63 -24.18
N ALA A 170 14.57 14.94 -24.82
CA ALA A 170 14.66 15.28 -26.25
C ALA A 170 15.97 14.71 -26.83
N MET A 171 16.23 13.43 -26.63
CA MET A 171 17.40 12.75 -27.19
C MET A 171 17.07 12.16 -28.55
N PRO A 172 17.57 12.73 -29.67
CA PRO A 172 17.24 12.28 -31.01
C PRO A 172 17.89 10.93 -31.35
N VAL A 173 17.16 10.10 -32.08
CA VAL A 173 17.68 8.90 -32.73
C VAL A 173 17.97 9.25 -34.18
N ARG A 174 19.26 9.47 -34.51
CA ARG A 174 19.72 10.01 -35.77
C ARG A 174 19.13 9.26 -36.98
N GLU A 175 19.26 7.95 -37.01
CA GLU A 175 18.79 7.10 -38.12
C GLU A 175 17.28 7.24 -38.36
N LYS A 176 16.51 7.41 -37.31
CA LYS A 176 15.05 7.58 -37.43
C LYS A 176 14.67 8.96 -37.97
N ILE A 177 15.41 10.02 -37.58
CA ILE A 177 15.19 11.37 -38.11
C ILE A 177 15.51 11.39 -39.60
N TYR A 178 16.65 10.80 -40.03
CA TYR A 178 16.99 10.69 -41.42
C TYR A 178 15.88 10.02 -42.22
N SER A 179 15.45 8.83 -41.79
CA SER A 179 14.38 8.08 -42.47
C SER A 179 13.05 8.83 -42.49
N ALA A 180 12.68 9.52 -41.43
CA ALA A 180 11.42 10.26 -41.36
C ALA A 180 11.44 11.50 -42.26
N VAL A 181 12.58 12.19 -42.35
CA VAL A 181 12.74 13.35 -43.22
C VAL A 181 12.81 12.93 -44.69
N GLU A 182 13.57 11.87 -45.05
CA GLU A 182 13.61 11.30 -46.38
C GLU A 182 12.19 10.90 -46.86
N ASP A 183 11.45 10.13 -46.07
CA ASP A 183 10.08 9.72 -46.39
C ASP A 183 9.14 10.93 -46.57
N ALA A 184 9.33 12.00 -45.81
CA ALA A 184 8.56 13.23 -45.96
C ALA A 184 8.92 13.99 -47.23
N VAL A 185 10.20 14.09 -47.59
CA VAL A 185 10.66 14.71 -48.83
C VAL A 185 10.20 13.93 -50.08
N ASP A 186 10.34 12.60 -50.07
CA ASP A 186 9.91 11.73 -51.14
C ASP A 186 8.41 11.88 -51.49
N ARG A 187 7.59 12.22 -50.48
CA ARG A 187 6.16 12.44 -50.63
C ARG A 187 5.77 13.91 -50.77
N LEU A 188 6.74 14.81 -50.82
CA LEU A 188 6.48 16.27 -50.81
C LEU A 188 5.57 16.69 -49.67
N ALA A 189 5.75 16.11 -48.45
CA ALA A 189 4.95 16.44 -47.31
C ALA A 189 5.19 17.89 -46.86
N GLU A 190 4.16 18.58 -46.42
CA GLU A 190 4.31 19.95 -45.90
C GLU A 190 4.94 20.00 -44.52
N PHE A 191 4.75 18.94 -43.74
CA PHE A 191 5.33 18.82 -42.40
C PHE A 191 5.60 17.39 -41.97
N VAL A 192 6.49 17.22 -41.00
CA VAL A 192 6.74 15.97 -40.30
C VAL A 192 6.92 16.27 -38.80
N ASP A 193 6.27 15.49 -37.97
CA ASP A 193 6.45 15.53 -36.52
C ASP A 193 7.36 14.39 -36.08
N LEU A 194 8.53 14.73 -35.55
CA LEU A 194 9.55 13.74 -35.16
C LEU A 194 9.16 12.97 -33.89
N ASP A 195 8.31 13.54 -33.02
CA ASP A 195 7.82 12.84 -31.84
C ASP A 195 6.78 11.79 -32.22
N GLU A 196 5.81 12.15 -33.05
CA GLU A 196 4.83 11.19 -33.60
C GLU A 196 5.49 10.06 -34.40
N LYS A 197 6.60 10.35 -35.10
CA LYS A 197 7.41 9.34 -35.82
C LYS A 197 8.31 8.51 -34.92
N GLY A 198 8.32 8.75 -33.59
CA GLY A 198 9.14 8.03 -32.63
C GLY A 198 10.65 8.23 -32.85
N CYS A 199 11.05 9.42 -33.28
CA CYS A 199 12.44 9.77 -33.59
C CYS A 199 13.28 10.11 -32.36
N TYR A 200 12.75 9.96 -31.17
CA TYR A 200 13.45 10.21 -29.90
C TYR A 200 13.59 8.93 -29.08
N VAL A 201 14.56 8.94 -28.19
CA VAL A 201 14.67 7.92 -27.14
C VAL A 201 13.62 8.21 -26.07
N ASP A 202 12.81 7.22 -25.76
CA ASP A 202 11.79 7.33 -24.71
C ASP A 202 12.31 6.84 -23.36
N ALA A 203 11.69 7.31 -22.28
CA ALA A 203 11.88 6.76 -20.95
C ALA A 203 11.49 5.28 -20.93
N ARG A 204 12.24 4.47 -20.19
CA ARG A 204 11.98 3.01 -20.10
C ARG A 204 10.84 2.67 -19.15
N ILE A 205 10.66 3.50 -18.11
CA ILE A 205 9.60 3.37 -17.11
C ILE A 205 8.79 4.66 -17.18
N THR A 206 7.50 4.51 -17.41
CA THR A 206 6.56 5.64 -17.46
C THR A 206 5.66 5.63 -16.22
N SER A 207 4.93 6.70 -15.99
CA SER A 207 3.92 6.79 -14.93
C SER A 207 2.78 5.77 -15.10
N GLU A 208 2.64 5.18 -16.29
CA GLU A 208 1.67 4.12 -16.59
C GLU A 208 2.25 2.71 -16.35
N ASP A 209 3.50 2.59 -15.92
CA ASP A 209 4.13 1.29 -15.66
C ASP A 209 3.41 0.58 -14.51
N LYS A 210 2.91 -0.62 -14.80
CA LYS A 210 2.09 -1.41 -13.87
C LYS A 210 2.84 -1.85 -12.62
N LYS A 211 4.17 -2.07 -12.72
CA LYS A 211 4.97 -2.45 -11.56
C LYS A 211 5.13 -1.27 -10.62
N LEU A 212 5.44 -0.09 -11.17
CA LEU A 212 5.56 1.14 -10.41
C LEU A 212 4.24 1.52 -9.73
N GLN A 213 3.11 1.38 -10.44
CA GLN A 213 1.77 1.61 -9.88
C GLN A 213 1.46 0.62 -8.77
N LYS A 214 1.71 -0.69 -8.99
CA LYS A 214 1.52 -1.72 -7.96
C LYS A 214 2.35 -1.42 -6.71
N GLU A 215 3.61 -1.05 -6.89
CA GLU A 215 4.50 -0.70 -5.78
C GLU A 215 3.99 0.51 -5.00
N CYS A 216 3.55 1.57 -5.69
CA CYS A 216 2.96 2.75 -5.09
C CYS A 216 1.73 2.41 -4.25
N ASP A 217 0.81 1.63 -4.81
CA ASP A 217 -0.42 1.21 -4.16
C ASP A 217 -0.14 0.33 -2.93
N GLN A 218 0.81 -0.61 -3.02
CA GLN A 218 1.20 -1.46 -1.91
C GLN A 218 1.80 -0.65 -0.76
N ARG A 219 2.74 0.26 -1.03
CA ARG A 219 3.32 1.13 -0.01
C ARG A 219 2.24 2.00 0.64
N ASN A 220 1.40 2.65 -0.16
CA ASN A 220 0.35 3.53 0.33
C ASN A 220 -0.71 2.80 1.15
N ARG A 221 -1.04 1.56 0.81
CA ARG A 221 -1.94 0.73 1.61
C ARG A 221 -1.39 0.48 3.00
N LEU A 222 -0.10 0.21 3.14
CA LEU A 222 0.54 -0.06 4.43
C LEU A 222 0.68 1.21 5.26
N VAL A 223 1.26 2.27 4.69
CA VAL A 223 1.49 3.54 5.40
C VAL A 223 0.21 4.36 5.62
N GLY A 224 -0.86 4.06 4.90
CA GLY A 224 -2.17 4.68 5.11
C GLY A 224 -2.89 4.18 6.37
N THR A 225 -2.33 3.19 7.09
CA THR A 225 -2.90 2.65 8.32
C THR A 225 -2.56 3.54 9.49
N THR A 226 -3.58 3.90 10.27
CA THR A 226 -3.43 4.62 11.53
C THR A 226 -4.06 3.81 12.66
N ILE A 227 -3.27 3.47 13.68
CA ILE A 227 -3.67 2.66 14.83
C ILE A 227 -3.50 3.50 16.09
N THR A 228 -4.56 3.55 16.89
CA THR A 228 -4.60 4.32 18.13
C THR A 228 -4.71 3.36 19.32
N TYR A 229 -3.67 3.25 20.09
CA TYR A 229 -3.67 2.53 21.37
C TYR A 229 -4.14 3.45 22.49
N LYS A 230 -4.92 2.89 23.42
CA LYS A 230 -5.38 3.58 24.61
C LYS A 230 -4.91 2.83 25.86
N PHE A 231 -4.24 3.55 26.76
CA PHE A 231 -3.75 3.06 28.03
C PHE A 231 -4.28 3.98 29.15
N GLY A 232 -5.55 3.82 29.49
CA GLY A 232 -6.26 4.77 30.34
C GLY A 232 -6.45 6.11 29.62
N ASP A 233 -5.90 7.17 30.20
CA ASP A 233 -5.92 8.53 29.63
C ASP A 233 -4.81 8.75 28.59
N ASP A 234 -3.79 7.90 28.58
CA ASP A 234 -2.69 7.96 27.61
C ASP A 234 -3.09 7.40 26.25
N VAL A 235 -2.62 8.07 25.22
CA VAL A 235 -2.87 7.67 23.82
C VAL A 235 -1.57 7.58 23.05
N GLU A 236 -1.36 6.44 22.37
CA GLU A 236 -0.26 6.25 21.43
C GLU A 236 -0.79 6.08 20.02
N VAL A 237 -0.26 6.84 19.07
CA VAL A 237 -0.68 6.80 17.68
C VAL A 237 0.46 6.24 16.83
N LEU A 238 0.18 5.15 16.16
CA LEU A 238 1.04 4.56 15.14
C LEU A 238 0.45 4.90 13.77
N ASP A 239 1.21 5.60 12.95
CA ASP A 239 0.80 6.02 11.61
C ASP A 239 1.90 5.79 10.56
N GLY A 240 1.65 6.23 9.34
CA GLY A 240 2.57 6.07 8.21
C GLY A 240 3.94 6.71 8.42
N SER A 241 4.08 7.69 9.29
CA SER A 241 5.37 8.32 9.57
C SER A 241 6.37 7.37 10.24
N VAL A 242 5.84 6.37 10.97
CA VAL A 242 6.60 5.28 11.59
C VAL A 242 6.61 4.06 10.68
N ILE A 243 5.46 3.67 10.15
CA ILE A 243 5.30 2.44 9.34
C ILE A 243 6.17 2.48 8.08
N LYS A 244 6.43 3.65 7.49
CA LYS A 244 7.30 3.79 6.30
C LYS A 244 8.69 3.21 6.49
N ASP A 245 9.23 3.28 7.70
CA ASP A 245 10.57 2.79 8.04
C ASP A 245 10.59 1.27 8.26
N TRP A 246 9.42 0.65 8.36
CA TRP A 246 9.25 -0.80 8.52
C TRP A 246 9.09 -1.55 7.19
N LEU A 247 8.91 -0.81 6.08
CA LEU A 247 8.69 -1.42 4.77
C LEU A 247 9.95 -2.14 4.28
N VAL A 248 9.78 -3.36 3.80
CA VAL A 248 10.82 -4.17 3.17
C VAL A 248 10.34 -4.70 1.82
N ILE A 249 11.28 -4.84 0.88
CA ILE A 249 11.00 -5.39 -0.45
C ILE A 249 11.23 -6.90 -0.37
N ASP A 250 10.20 -7.68 -0.65
CA ASP A 250 10.26 -9.13 -0.77
C ASP A 250 9.88 -9.55 -2.20
N GLY A 251 10.89 -9.67 -3.05
CA GLY A 251 10.70 -9.95 -4.48
C GLY A 251 9.98 -8.82 -5.22
N GLU A 252 8.74 -9.06 -5.64
CA GLU A 252 7.87 -8.06 -6.29
C GLU A 252 6.82 -7.46 -5.33
N ASP A 253 6.82 -7.86 -4.08
CA ASP A 253 5.88 -7.41 -3.07
C ASP A 253 6.56 -6.55 -2.01
N ILE A 254 5.76 -5.72 -1.34
CA ILE A 254 6.19 -4.91 -0.20
C ILE A 254 5.61 -5.55 1.06
N ASP A 255 6.48 -5.83 2.00
CA ASP A 255 6.12 -6.40 3.29
C ASP A 255 6.62 -5.51 4.45
N ILE A 256 6.36 -5.95 5.67
CA ILE A 256 6.71 -5.26 6.91
C ILE A 256 7.79 -6.06 7.63
N ASN A 257 8.83 -5.37 8.10
CA ASN A 257 9.87 -5.96 8.93
C ASN A 257 9.30 -6.31 10.32
N PRO A 258 9.19 -7.61 10.68
CA PRO A 258 8.60 -8.02 11.94
C PRO A 258 9.44 -7.61 13.17
N ASP A 259 10.75 -7.47 13.01
CA ASP A 259 11.63 -7.11 14.13
C ASP A 259 11.42 -5.66 14.56
N LEU A 260 11.20 -4.74 13.60
CA LEU A 260 10.91 -3.33 13.90
C LEU A 260 9.52 -3.16 14.54
N VAL A 261 8.53 -3.96 14.10
CA VAL A 261 7.21 -3.99 14.74
C VAL A 261 7.34 -4.50 16.18
N ARG A 262 8.13 -5.55 16.40
CA ARG A 262 8.40 -6.09 17.74
C ARG A 262 9.06 -5.05 18.64
N GLU A 263 10.05 -4.32 18.12
CA GLU A 263 10.72 -3.26 18.87
C GLU A 263 9.74 -2.17 19.32
N TYR A 264 8.81 -1.79 18.45
CA TYR A 264 7.74 -0.86 18.78
C TYR A 264 6.83 -1.41 19.88
N VAL A 265 6.35 -2.66 19.75
CA VAL A 265 5.53 -3.33 20.76
C VAL A 265 6.29 -3.45 22.09
N ASP A 266 7.58 -3.78 22.05
CA ASP A 266 8.43 -3.81 23.25
C ASP A 266 8.57 -2.43 23.90
N SER A 267 8.56 -1.36 23.11
CA SER A 267 8.57 0.02 23.65
C SER A 267 7.28 0.36 24.38
N LEU A 268 6.13 -0.04 23.83
CA LEU A 268 4.83 0.11 24.49
C LEU A 268 4.77 -0.69 25.80
N ALA A 269 5.20 -1.95 25.75
CA ALA A 269 5.21 -2.83 26.92
C ALA A 269 6.13 -2.28 28.03
N ARG A 270 7.32 -1.79 27.71
CA ARG A 270 8.20 -1.13 28.70
C ARG A 270 7.56 0.09 29.37
N LYS A 271 6.72 0.82 28.62
CA LYS A 271 6.06 2.03 29.14
C LYS A 271 4.84 1.67 29.98
N TYR A 272 4.02 0.73 29.57
CA TYR A 272 2.69 0.50 30.13
C TYR A 272 2.52 -0.79 30.93
N ASP A 273 3.43 -1.77 30.83
CA ASP A 273 3.36 -2.96 31.67
C ASP A 273 3.65 -2.60 33.13
N THR A 274 2.81 -3.13 34.02
CA THR A 274 2.94 -2.97 35.46
C THR A 274 3.15 -4.28 36.21
N TRP A 275 3.04 -5.41 35.51
CA TRP A 275 3.28 -6.74 36.06
C TRP A 275 4.63 -6.82 36.75
N GLY A 276 4.61 -7.26 38.02
CA GLY A 276 5.81 -7.44 38.83
C GLY A 276 6.56 -6.16 39.21
N LYS A 277 5.99 -4.98 38.95
CA LYS A 277 6.55 -3.72 39.47
C LYS A 277 6.28 -3.58 40.97
N LYS A 278 7.19 -2.93 41.67
CA LYS A 278 6.99 -2.54 43.08
C LYS A 278 5.88 -1.52 43.18
N ARG A 279 5.03 -1.67 44.20
CA ARG A 279 3.93 -0.74 44.48
C ARG A 279 4.00 -0.26 45.91
N GLU A 280 3.80 1.03 46.10
CA GLU A 280 3.55 1.61 47.41
C GLU A 280 2.05 1.47 47.69
N PHE A 281 1.73 0.81 48.81
CA PHE A 281 0.35 0.58 49.19
C PHE A 281 0.11 1.16 50.59
N LYS A 282 -0.95 1.94 50.71
CA LYS A 282 -1.39 2.48 51.99
C LYS A 282 -2.41 1.53 52.60
N THR A 283 -2.02 0.86 53.67
CA THR A 283 -2.87 -0.13 54.35
C THR A 283 -4.05 0.51 55.08
N THR A 284 -5.05 -0.30 55.42
CA THR A 284 -6.18 0.10 56.28
C THR A 284 -5.72 0.59 57.67
N SER A 285 -4.58 0.13 58.18
CA SER A 285 -3.95 0.62 59.41
C SER A 285 -3.19 1.94 59.28
N ASP A 286 -3.28 2.61 58.13
CA ASP A 286 -2.63 3.88 57.80
C ASP A 286 -1.09 3.80 57.67
N GLU A 287 -0.54 2.60 57.40
CA GLU A 287 0.88 2.37 57.13
C GLU A 287 1.14 2.38 55.63
N MET A 288 2.30 2.93 55.24
CA MET A 288 2.81 2.81 53.86
C MET A 288 3.73 1.61 53.75
N ILE A 289 3.39 0.65 52.92
CA ILE A 289 4.20 -0.54 52.66
C ILE A 289 4.58 -0.64 51.20
N THR A 290 5.74 -1.22 50.92
CA THR A 290 6.17 -1.54 49.54
C THR A 290 5.95 -3.02 49.29
N ILE A 291 5.23 -3.37 48.23
CA ILE A 291 4.98 -4.74 47.83
C ILE A 291 5.64 -4.96 46.45
N SER A 292 6.50 -5.97 46.36
CA SER A 292 7.26 -6.30 45.17
C SER A 292 6.90 -7.66 44.58
N GLU A 293 6.19 -8.47 45.35
CA GLU A 293 5.86 -9.87 45.03
C GLU A 293 4.44 -9.96 44.46
N GLY A 294 4.15 -11.08 43.80
CA GLY A 294 2.81 -11.42 43.32
C GLY A 294 2.71 -11.45 41.80
N ALA A 295 1.51 -11.78 41.32
CA ALA A 295 1.20 -11.99 39.93
C ALA A 295 0.00 -11.10 39.51
N TYR A 296 0.19 -9.78 39.58
CA TYR A 296 -0.83 -8.77 39.27
C TYR A 296 -0.24 -7.64 38.43
N GLY A 297 -1.03 -7.08 37.54
CA GLY A 297 -0.66 -5.92 36.73
C GLY A 297 -0.93 -6.14 35.22
N TRP A 298 -0.70 -5.09 34.48
CA TRP A 298 -0.72 -5.15 33.01
C TRP A 298 0.52 -5.88 32.51
N TRP A 299 0.30 -6.92 31.69
CA TRP A 299 1.37 -7.69 31.06
C TRP A 299 1.02 -7.98 29.61
N MET A 300 1.62 -7.23 28.69
CA MET A 300 1.39 -7.37 27.27
C MET A 300 1.96 -8.68 26.73
N ASN A 301 1.17 -9.43 25.96
CA ASN A 301 1.65 -10.57 25.18
C ASN A 301 2.34 -10.05 23.92
N ARG A 302 3.59 -9.70 24.04
CA ARG A 302 4.38 -9.04 22.98
C ARG A 302 4.44 -9.84 21.69
N ALA A 303 4.48 -11.16 21.75
CA ALA A 303 4.54 -12.02 20.57
C ALA A 303 3.24 -11.99 19.77
N ASP A 304 2.12 -12.22 20.45
CA ASP A 304 0.80 -12.21 19.79
C ASP A 304 0.44 -10.80 19.35
N GLU A 305 0.74 -9.78 20.15
CA GLU A 305 0.52 -8.38 19.80
C GLU A 305 1.28 -7.99 18.53
N THR A 306 2.56 -8.37 18.43
CA THR A 306 3.38 -8.12 17.22
C THR A 306 2.76 -8.77 16.00
N GLN A 307 2.34 -10.02 16.10
CA GLN A 307 1.73 -10.75 14.98
C GLN A 307 0.42 -10.08 14.53
N GLU A 308 -0.47 -9.80 15.47
CA GLU A 308 -1.77 -9.19 15.16
C GLU A 308 -1.63 -7.76 14.65
N LEU A 309 -0.66 -6.99 15.14
CA LEU A 309 -0.35 -5.65 14.65
C LEU A 309 0.11 -5.69 13.20
N ILE A 310 1.01 -6.61 12.86
CA ILE A 310 1.45 -6.82 11.47
C ILE A 310 0.26 -7.16 10.57
N GLU A 311 -0.62 -8.07 11.00
CA GLU A 311 -1.81 -8.44 10.22
C GLU A 311 -2.77 -7.26 10.05
N GLN A 312 -2.95 -6.44 11.07
CA GLN A 312 -3.78 -5.25 11.00
C GLN A 312 -3.26 -4.25 9.97
N ILE A 313 -1.95 -3.96 9.99
CA ILE A 313 -1.29 -3.06 9.03
C ILE A 313 -1.37 -3.64 7.61
N LYS A 314 -1.03 -4.92 7.42
CA LYS A 314 -1.12 -5.59 6.11
C LYS A 314 -2.52 -5.54 5.50
N ASN A 315 -3.55 -5.57 6.34
CA ASN A 315 -4.94 -5.46 5.93
C ASN A 315 -5.42 -4.00 5.74
N GLY A 316 -4.58 -3.00 6.02
CA GLY A 316 -4.93 -1.58 5.92
C GLY A 316 -6.03 -1.14 6.90
N ARG A 317 -6.13 -1.77 8.07
CA ARG A 317 -7.20 -1.52 9.04
C ARG A 317 -6.79 -0.47 10.05
N SER A 318 -7.28 0.74 9.85
CA SER A 318 -7.15 1.82 10.83
C SER A 318 -8.18 1.71 11.94
N GLY A 319 -7.86 2.23 13.12
CA GLY A 319 -8.79 2.33 14.25
C GLY A 319 -8.15 2.19 15.61
N GLU A 320 -8.99 2.15 16.63
CA GLU A 320 -8.55 1.90 18.01
C GLU A 320 -8.14 0.45 18.19
N ARG A 321 -7.11 0.23 18.99
CA ARG A 321 -6.59 -1.10 19.31
C ARG A 321 -6.30 -1.22 20.80
N THR A 322 -6.76 -2.32 21.37
CA THR A 322 -6.33 -2.78 22.70
C THR A 322 -5.25 -3.84 22.49
N PRO A 323 -4.09 -3.73 23.13
CA PRO A 323 -3.05 -4.75 23.05
C PRO A 323 -3.53 -6.12 23.51
N VAL A 324 -2.90 -7.17 23.00
CA VAL A 324 -3.09 -8.53 23.53
C VAL A 324 -2.37 -8.63 24.85
N TYR A 325 -3.08 -8.97 25.92
CA TYR A 325 -2.52 -9.11 27.26
C TYR A 325 -2.47 -10.57 27.72
N ARG A 326 -1.46 -10.93 28.49
CA ARG A 326 -1.37 -12.16 29.30
C ARG A 326 -2.02 -11.99 30.66
N ALA A 327 -1.88 -10.80 31.24
CA ALA A 327 -2.53 -10.40 32.49
C ALA A 327 -2.99 -8.95 32.39
N GLN A 328 -4.04 -8.62 33.12
CA GLN A 328 -4.62 -7.30 33.15
C GLN A 328 -4.80 -6.83 34.60
N ALA A 329 -4.70 -5.54 34.81
CA ALA A 329 -5.09 -4.89 36.06
C ALA A 329 -6.48 -4.24 35.91
N THR A 330 -7.03 -3.72 36.99
CA THR A 330 -8.36 -3.09 37.00
C THR A 330 -8.36 -1.71 36.36
N GLN A 331 -7.23 -1.01 36.43
CA GLN A 331 -7.05 0.31 35.81
C GLN A 331 -5.61 0.52 35.35
N TYR A 332 -5.41 1.53 34.49
CA TYR A 332 -4.09 1.94 34.04
C TYR A 332 -3.50 3.01 34.96
N GLY A 333 -2.18 3.18 34.90
CA GLY A 333 -1.43 4.20 35.63
C GLY A 333 -0.58 3.62 36.74
N ASP A 334 -0.03 4.50 37.56
CA ASP A 334 0.86 4.11 38.68
C ASP A 334 0.10 3.37 39.78
N ASP A 335 -1.18 3.70 39.96
CA ASP A 335 -2.10 2.96 40.82
C ASP A 335 -3.00 2.07 39.97
N ASP A 336 -2.50 0.90 39.64
CA ASP A 336 -3.24 -0.09 38.86
C ASP A 336 -4.14 -1.01 39.73
N ILE A 337 -4.09 -0.86 41.07
CA ILE A 337 -4.94 -1.56 42.04
C ILE A 337 -6.33 -0.94 42.06
N GLY A 338 -6.42 0.39 42.14
CA GLY A 338 -7.67 1.13 42.28
C GLY A 338 -8.35 1.00 43.62
N ASP A 339 -9.64 1.30 43.65
CA ASP A 339 -10.45 1.44 44.88
C ASP A 339 -11.28 0.20 45.24
N THR A 340 -11.17 -0.89 44.46
CA THR A 340 -11.90 -2.16 44.66
C THR A 340 -10.88 -3.28 44.82
N TYR A 341 -10.68 -3.79 46.03
CA TYR A 341 -9.67 -4.80 46.32
C TYR A 341 -9.94 -5.55 47.62
N VAL A 342 -9.25 -6.66 47.82
CA VAL A 342 -9.16 -7.37 49.08
C VAL A 342 -7.80 -7.11 49.72
N GLU A 343 -7.78 -6.65 50.94
CA GLU A 343 -6.57 -6.45 51.74
C GLU A 343 -6.46 -7.54 52.80
N ILE A 344 -5.30 -8.23 52.87
CA ILE A 344 -5.05 -9.36 53.75
C ILE A 344 -3.76 -9.08 54.56
N ASP A 345 -3.89 -8.76 55.84
CA ASP A 345 -2.78 -8.65 56.75
C ASP A 345 -2.54 -9.96 57.49
N LEU A 346 -1.47 -10.65 57.11
CA LEU A 346 -1.06 -11.91 57.74
C LEU A 346 -0.53 -11.75 59.15
N THR A 347 -0.12 -10.56 59.54
CA THR A 347 0.37 -10.26 60.92
C THR A 347 -0.77 -10.19 61.90
N SER A 348 -1.78 -9.40 61.57
CA SER A 348 -2.97 -9.26 62.41
C SER A 348 -3.98 -10.41 62.21
N GLN A 349 -3.82 -11.22 61.16
CA GLN A 349 -4.79 -12.23 60.72
C GLN A 349 -6.18 -11.63 60.49
N HIS A 350 -6.22 -10.44 59.88
CA HIS A 350 -7.44 -9.69 59.58
C HIS A 350 -7.47 -9.32 58.10
N LEU A 351 -8.68 -9.35 57.51
CA LEU A 351 -8.95 -9.08 56.11
C LEU A 351 -9.99 -7.98 56.01
N TRP A 352 -9.80 -7.11 55.01
CA TRP A 352 -10.76 -6.07 54.61
C TRP A 352 -11.09 -6.19 53.13
N VAL A 353 -12.34 -5.90 52.79
CA VAL A 353 -12.83 -5.86 51.39
C VAL A 353 -13.33 -4.47 51.11
N TYR A 354 -12.74 -3.86 50.12
CA TYR A 354 -13.15 -2.55 49.61
C TYR A 354 -13.86 -2.71 48.27
N ASN A 355 -14.92 -1.94 48.07
CA ASN A 355 -15.64 -1.83 46.81
C ASN A 355 -15.91 -0.35 46.54
N ASP A 356 -15.40 0.20 45.40
CA ASP A 356 -15.45 1.64 45.10
C ASP A 356 -14.98 2.52 46.25
N GLY A 357 -13.89 2.18 46.89
CA GLY A 357 -13.29 2.90 48.00
C GLY A 357 -14.06 2.80 49.36
N GLN A 358 -15.12 2.01 49.40
CA GLN A 358 -15.89 1.79 50.62
C GLN A 358 -15.58 0.44 51.26
N LEU A 359 -15.30 0.40 52.54
CA LEU A 359 -15.19 -0.85 53.27
C LEU A 359 -16.55 -1.53 53.35
N VAL A 360 -16.69 -2.70 52.70
CA VAL A 360 -17.97 -3.45 52.61
C VAL A 360 -17.99 -4.66 53.53
N GLU A 361 -16.84 -5.24 53.87
CA GLU A 361 -16.74 -6.35 54.81
C GLU A 361 -15.36 -6.38 55.45
N ASP A 362 -15.27 -6.83 56.70
CA ASP A 362 -14.02 -7.16 57.38
C ASP A 362 -14.16 -8.39 58.27
N THR A 363 -13.09 -9.10 58.49
CA THR A 363 -13.12 -10.31 59.32
C THR A 363 -11.75 -10.83 59.70
N ASP A 364 -11.68 -11.44 60.90
CA ASP A 364 -10.57 -12.32 61.25
C ASP A 364 -10.57 -13.58 60.39
N PHE A 365 -9.36 -14.08 60.06
CA PHE A 365 -9.16 -15.30 59.26
C PHE A 365 -8.08 -16.20 59.90
N VAL A 366 -7.83 -17.36 59.28
CA VAL A 366 -6.65 -18.18 59.61
C VAL A 366 -5.91 -18.48 58.31
N SER A 367 -4.68 -18.02 58.22
CA SER A 367 -3.77 -18.25 57.09
C SER A 367 -3.07 -19.61 57.13
N GLY A 368 -2.12 -19.81 56.25
CA GLY A 368 -1.29 -21.02 56.16
C GLY A 368 -0.46 -21.27 57.43
N ASN A 369 -0.22 -22.57 57.69
CA ASN A 369 0.47 -23.06 58.91
C ASN A 369 1.98 -22.81 58.83
N VAL A 370 2.48 -21.90 59.64
CA VAL A 370 3.91 -21.51 59.67
C VAL A 370 4.79 -22.70 60.12
N SER A 371 4.38 -23.42 61.18
CA SER A 371 5.19 -24.54 61.72
C SER A 371 5.38 -25.70 60.76
N ASN A 372 4.48 -25.82 59.77
CA ASN A 372 4.54 -26.84 58.71
C ASN A 372 5.10 -26.30 57.38
N GLY A 373 5.51 -25.04 57.34
CA GLY A 373 6.02 -24.43 56.12
C GLY A 373 4.94 -24.08 55.08
N ASN A 374 3.67 -24.18 55.44
CA ASN A 374 2.53 -23.88 54.54
C ASN A 374 2.15 -22.36 54.64
N ILE A 375 3.09 -21.49 54.39
CA ILE A 375 2.87 -20.03 54.53
C ILE A 375 1.99 -19.54 53.38
N THR A 376 1.01 -18.67 53.69
CA THR A 376 0.28 -17.91 52.63
C THR A 376 1.25 -16.94 51.96
N PRO A 377 1.43 -17.00 50.63
CA PRO A 377 2.39 -16.14 49.95
C PRO A 377 1.97 -14.67 49.98
N VAL A 378 2.91 -13.79 50.31
CA VAL A 378 2.74 -12.32 50.25
C VAL A 378 2.81 -11.88 48.76
N GLY A 379 2.20 -10.73 48.47
CA GLY A 379 2.23 -10.17 47.14
C GLY A 379 0.87 -9.61 46.71
N ILE A 380 0.80 -9.08 45.50
CA ILE A 380 -0.45 -8.64 44.89
C ILE A 380 -0.84 -9.68 43.82
N TYR A 381 -2.05 -10.18 43.91
CA TYR A 381 -2.61 -11.22 43.06
C TYR A 381 -3.95 -10.73 42.51
N ALA A 382 -4.53 -11.46 41.56
CA ALA A 382 -5.90 -11.28 41.08
C ALA A 382 -6.78 -12.44 41.49
N ILE A 383 -8.05 -12.21 41.79
CA ILE A 383 -9.04 -13.29 41.87
C ILE A 383 -9.06 -14.02 40.53
N THR A 384 -8.67 -15.31 40.51
CA THR A 384 -8.57 -16.09 39.28
C THR A 384 -9.93 -16.49 38.73
N TYR A 385 -10.80 -16.94 39.63
CA TYR A 385 -12.21 -17.29 39.37
C TYR A 385 -12.99 -17.40 40.68
N LYS A 386 -14.29 -17.64 40.63
CA LYS A 386 -15.15 -17.94 41.79
C LYS A 386 -15.91 -19.23 41.58
N GLU A 387 -15.98 -20.08 42.62
CA GLU A 387 -16.71 -21.34 42.53
C GLU A 387 -17.53 -21.58 43.80
N ARG A 388 -18.79 -21.97 43.65
CA ARG A 388 -19.63 -22.43 44.75
C ARG A 388 -19.57 -23.95 44.92
N ASN A 389 -19.56 -24.42 46.16
CA ASN A 389 -19.58 -25.85 46.51
C ASN A 389 -18.39 -26.61 45.91
N ALA A 390 -17.21 -25.99 45.94
CA ALA A 390 -15.97 -26.58 45.49
C ALA A 390 -15.49 -27.70 46.41
N THR A 391 -14.66 -28.60 45.88
CA THR A 391 -13.92 -29.57 46.67
C THR A 391 -12.44 -29.34 46.52
N LEU A 392 -11.83 -28.75 47.53
CA LEU A 392 -10.38 -28.46 47.55
C LEU A 392 -9.65 -29.77 47.86
N ARG A 393 -8.72 -30.17 46.98
CA ARG A 393 -7.97 -31.43 47.04
C ARG A 393 -6.49 -31.11 47.21
N GLY A 394 -5.85 -31.77 48.13
CA GLY A 394 -4.41 -31.83 48.27
C GLY A 394 -3.93 -33.26 48.44
N GLU A 395 -2.66 -33.48 48.68
CA GLU A 395 -2.04 -34.81 48.74
C GLU A 395 -2.76 -35.75 49.71
N ASN A 396 -3.21 -35.20 50.86
CA ASN A 396 -3.79 -35.99 51.96
C ASN A 396 -5.16 -35.50 52.42
N TYR A 397 -5.85 -34.60 51.68
CA TYR A 397 -7.15 -34.07 52.07
C TYR A 397 -8.09 -33.84 50.87
N ALA A 398 -9.38 -33.81 51.17
CA ALA A 398 -10.43 -33.38 50.30
C ALA A 398 -11.47 -32.64 51.14
N SER A 399 -11.44 -31.29 51.11
CA SER A 399 -12.32 -30.42 51.89
C SER A 399 -13.40 -29.81 51.00
N LYS A 400 -14.68 -29.93 51.41
CA LYS A 400 -15.79 -29.27 50.74
C LYS A 400 -15.93 -27.86 51.31
N VAL A 401 -16.01 -26.87 50.43
CA VAL A 401 -16.22 -25.46 50.75
C VAL A 401 -17.39 -24.91 49.97
N SER A 402 -18.15 -23.99 50.54
CA SER A 402 -19.30 -23.38 49.91
C SER A 402 -18.89 -22.26 48.96
N TYR A 403 -17.81 -21.56 49.27
CA TYR A 403 -17.32 -20.38 48.60
C TYR A 403 -15.82 -20.50 48.35
N TRP A 404 -15.38 -20.58 47.11
CA TRP A 404 -13.98 -20.69 46.72
C TRP A 404 -13.57 -19.51 45.83
N MET A 405 -12.54 -18.80 46.21
CA MET A 405 -12.02 -17.58 45.55
C MET A 405 -10.49 -17.68 45.49
N PRO A 406 -9.94 -18.45 44.52
CA PRO A 406 -8.48 -18.56 44.34
C PRO A 406 -7.87 -17.28 43.82
N PHE A 407 -6.64 -16.96 44.26
CA PHE A 407 -5.88 -15.81 43.77
C PHE A 407 -4.41 -16.13 43.43
N ASN A 408 -3.88 -17.25 43.92
CA ASN A 408 -2.53 -17.70 43.56
C ASN A 408 -2.47 -19.23 43.44
N GLY A 409 -2.60 -19.74 42.22
CA GLY A 409 -2.65 -21.18 41.95
C GLY A 409 -3.73 -21.88 42.77
N ASN A 410 -3.31 -22.73 43.71
CA ASN A 410 -4.22 -23.44 44.63
C ASN A 410 -4.44 -22.69 45.98
N VAL A 411 -3.92 -21.50 46.12
CA VAL A 411 -4.15 -20.65 47.29
C VAL A 411 -5.30 -19.69 47.01
N GLY A 412 -6.22 -19.60 47.94
CA GLY A 412 -7.39 -18.72 47.80
C GLY A 412 -8.12 -18.52 49.12
N MET A 413 -9.12 -17.68 49.12
CA MET A 413 -10.06 -17.47 50.22
C MET A 413 -11.19 -18.48 50.14
N HIS A 414 -11.59 -19.04 51.29
CA HIS A 414 -12.75 -19.95 51.35
C HIS A 414 -13.33 -20.07 52.77
N ASP A 415 -14.58 -20.49 52.89
CA ASP A 415 -15.20 -20.83 54.14
C ASP A 415 -14.55 -22.06 54.79
N ALA A 416 -14.43 -22.04 56.14
CA ALA A 416 -13.89 -23.12 56.92
C ALA A 416 -14.87 -23.54 58.03
N SER A 417 -15.92 -24.25 57.66
CA SER A 417 -16.97 -24.69 58.57
C SER A 417 -16.49 -25.60 59.71
N TRP A 418 -15.29 -26.15 59.60
CA TRP A 418 -14.64 -27.00 60.60
C TRP A 418 -13.90 -26.19 61.69
N ARG A 419 -13.85 -24.83 61.58
CA ARG A 419 -13.21 -23.95 62.54
C ARG A 419 -14.25 -23.20 63.35
N ASN A 420 -14.01 -23.05 64.65
CA ASN A 420 -14.85 -22.27 65.58
C ASN A 420 -14.17 -20.97 66.03
N SER A 421 -12.93 -20.76 65.63
CA SER A 421 -12.15 -19.55 66.00
C SER A 421 -11.27 -19.14 64.83
N PHE A 422 -11.10 -17.84 64.68
CA PHE A 422 -10.30 -17.20 63.63
C PHE A 422 -9.43 -16.10 64.26
N GLY A 423 -8.40 -15.68 63.57
CA GLY A 423 -7.48 -14.63 64.00
C GLY A 423 -6.43 -15.11 64.99
N ASN A 424 -5.72 -14.16 65.55
CA ASN A 424 -4.64 -14.34 66.52
C ASN A 424 -3.53 -15.31 66.05
N ASP A 425 -2.84 -15.98 66.96
CA ASP A 425 -1.71 -16.87 66.69
C ASP A 425 -2.08 -18.31 66.20
N ILE A 426 -3.36 -18.53 65.83
CA ILE A 426 -3.85 -19.86 65.40
C ILE A 426 -3.01 -20.37 64.19
N TYR A 427 -2.65 -19.52 63.27
CA TYR A 427 -1.91 -19.87 62.05
C TYR A 427 -0.50 -20.39 62.32
N LEU A 428 0.09 -20.04 63.46
CA LEU A 428 1.46 -20.48 63.79
C LEU A 428 1.59 -22.01 63.85
N THR A 429 0.60 -22.68 64.45
CA THR A 429 0.64 -24.12 64.69
C THR A 429 -0.57 -24.89 64.17
N ASN A 430 -1.69 -24.22 63.93
CA ASN A 430 -2.96 -24.83 63.44
C ASN A 430 -3.54 -24.08 62.26
N GLY A 431 -2.65 -23.62 61.39
CA GLY A 431 -3.02 -22.94 60.12
C GLY A 431 -3.56 -23.87 59.06
N SER A 432 -3.82 -23.31 57.87
CA SER A 432 -4.23 -24.00 56.65
C SER A 432 -3.03 -24.57 55.89
N HIS A 433 -3.27 -25.10 54.66
CA HIS A 433 -2.21 -25.48 53.72
C HIS A 433 -1.78 -24.32 52.80
N GLY A 434 -2.01 -23.09 53.24
CA GLY A 434 -1.69 -21.86 52.48
C GLY A 434 -2.91 -20.97 52.20
N CYS A 435 -4.10 -21.52 52.18
CA CYS A 435 -5.34 -20.80 51.95
C CYS A 435 -5.74 -19.89 53.13
N VAL A 436 -6.54 -18.89 52.84
CA VAL A 436 -7.17 -17.99 53.80
C VAL A 436 -8.52 -18.55 54.20
N ASN A 437 -8.59 -19.12 55.45
CA ASN A 437 -9.79 -19.72 56.00
C ASN A 437 -10.67 -18.66 56.67
N LEU A 438 -11.92 -18.55 56.25
CA LEU A 438 -12.90 -17.56 56.66
C LEU A 438 -14.07 -18.17 57.43
N PRO A 439 -14.73 -17.44 58.34
CA PRO A 439 -16.04 -17.78 58.84
C PRO A 439 -17.06 -17.92 57.68
N VAL A 440 -17.95 -18.92 57.73
CA VAL A 440 -18.87 -19.25 56.61
C VAL A 440 -19.71 -18.04 56.21
N ASN A 441 -20.29 -17.34 57.14
CA ASN A 441 -21.13 -16.15 56.88
C ASN A 441 -20.32 -14.98 56.29
N LYS A 442 -19.04 -14.83 56.63
CA LYS A 442 -18.16 -13.81 56.10
C LYS A 442 -17.70 -14.17 54.66
N ALA A 443 -17.34 -15.43 54.43
CA ALA A 443 -17.00 -15.92 53.10
C ALA A 443 -18.17 -15.74 52.11
N GLU A 444 -19.43 -15.91 52.55
CA GLU A 444 -20.61 -15.65 51.75
C GLU A 444 -20.69 -14.19 51.30
N VAL A 445 -20.49 -13.26 52.24
CA VAL A 445 -20.54 -11.81 51.92
C VAL A 445 -19.37 -11.42 51.01
N ILE A 446 -18.15 -11.84 51.33
CA ILE A 446 -16.98 -11.57 50.47
C ILE A 446 -17.18 -12.11 49.07
N TYR A 447 -17.63 -13.35 48.93
CA TYR A 447 -17.93 -13.97 47.65
C TYR A 447 -18.94 -13.18 46.83
N SER A 448 -19.86 -12.44 47.46
CA SER A 448 -20.85 -11.63 46.76
C SER A 448 -20.30 -10.32 46.21
N TYR A 449 -19.22 -9.82 46.77
CA TYR A 449 -18.59 -8.57 46.38
C TYR A 449 -17.42 -8.75 45.40
N VAL A 450 -16.54 -9.73 45.62
CA VAL A 450 -15.35 -9.89 44.80
C VAL A 450 -15.69 -10.46 43.43
N GLU A 451 -14.96 -10.00 42.41
CA GLU A 451 -15.08 -10.50 41.03
C GLU A 451 -13.72 -10.99 40.48
N GLN A 452 -13.78 -11.77 39.41
CA GLN A 452 -12.58 -12.23 38.73
C GLN A 452 -11.75 -11.03 38.22
N GLY A 453 -10.45 -11.05 38.44
CA GLY A 453 -9.52 -10.00 38.02
C GLY A 453 -9.28 -8.95 39.10
N GLU A 454 -10.11 -8.86 40.13
CA GLU A 454 -9.92 -7.90 41.24
C GLU A 454 -8.67 -8.23 42.06
N PRO A 455 -7.93 -7.19 42.49
CA PRO A 455 -6.69 -7.38 43.23
C PRO A 455 -6.91 -7.90 44.66
N VAL A 456 -6.01 -8.79 45.06
CA VAL A 456 -5.85 -9.32 46.40
C VAL A 456 -4.46 -8.97 46.90
N ILE A 457 -4.38 -8.09 47.90
CA ILE A 457 -3.15 -7.55 48.45
C ILE A 457 -2.85 -8.33 49.72
N VAL A 458 -1.76 -9.11 49.73
CA VAL A 458 -1.34 -9.94 50.86
C VAL A 458 -0.01 -9.46 51.37
N TYR A 459 0.04 -9.07 52.63
CA TYR A 459 1.27 -8.57 53.26
C TYR A 459 1.40 -9.01 54.70
N GLY A 460 2.54 -8.68 55.32
CA GLY A 460 2.83 -9.02 56.71
C GLY A 460 3.19 -10.50 56.91
N GLY A 461 3.02 -10.98 58.15
CA GLY A 461 3.33 -12.35 58.53
C GLY A 461 4.82 -12.57 58.88
N GLN A 462 5.15 -13.82 59.27
CA GLN A 462 6.55 -14.16 59.54
C GLN A 462 7.24 -14.56 58.24
N THR A 463 8.06 -13.69 57.71
CA THR A 463 8.99 -14.01 56.68
C THR A 463 10.20 -14.73 57.24
N SER A 464 10.20 -16.05 57.33
CA SER A 464 11.45 -16.78 57.33
C SER A 464 11.25 -18.30 57.18
N VAL A 465 11.22 -18.75 55.96
CA VAL A 465 12.12 -19.87 55.64
C VAL A 465 13.17 -19.23 54.71
N PRO A 466 14.50 -19.32 55.08
CA PRO A 466 15.52 -18.96 54.10
C PRO A 466 15.33 -19.90 52.91
N VAL A 467 15.12 -19.39 51.76
CA VAL A 467 15.20 -20.14 50.50
C VAL A 467 16.67 -20.57 50.39
N THR A 468 17.01 -21.75 50.93
CA THR A 468 18.20 -22.48 50.51
C THR A 468 17.82 -23.27 49.25
N GLY A 469 17.53 -22.55 48.22
CA GLY A 469 17.40 -23.09 46.88
C GLY A 469 18.67 -22.75 46.12
N ASP A 470 19.27 -23.80 45.58
CA ASP A 470 20.34 -23.72 44.60
C ASP A 470 20.02 -22.62 43.58
N GLU A 471 20.92 -21.64 43.44
CA GLU A 471 20.75 -20.60 42.43
C GLU A 471 20.69 -21.25 41.07
N THR A 472 19.51 -21.48 40.57
CA THR A 472 19.30 -21.85 39.16
C THR A 472 19.94 -20.76 38.32
N GLN A 473 20.99 -21.09 37.59
CA GLN A 473 21.70 -20.16 36.72
C GLN A 473 20.77 -19.81 35.55
N ILE A 474 19.98 -18.75 35.77
CA ILE A 474 19.20 -18.15 34.66
C ILE A 474 20.19 -17.61 33.64
N ASN A 475 19.96 -17.95 32.39
CA ASN A 475 20.80 -17.53 31.28
C ASN A 475 20.92 -16.01 31.27
N PRO A 476 22.14 -15.43 31.40
CA PRO A 476 22.36 -13.98 31.41
C PRO A 476 21.78 -13.25 30.21
N ASP A 477 21.73 -13.91 29.03
CA ASP A 477 21.16 -13.33 27.81
C ASP A 477 19.63 -13.20 27.90
N VAL A 478 18.95 -14.11 28.61
CA VAL A 478 17.51 -14.01 28.87
C VAL A 478 17.23 -12.83 29.80
N LEU A 479 18.05 -12.64 30.83
CA LEU A 479 17.93 -11.52 31.74
C LEU A 479 18.14 -10.18 31.02
N ALA A 480 19.17 -10.09 30.20
CA ALA A 480 19.50 -8.86 29.46
C ALA A 480 18.45 -8.47 28.40
N ASN A 481 17.85 -9.48 27.76
CA ASN A 481 16.94 -9.26 26.62
C ASN A 481 15.45 -9.23 27.01
N SER A 482 15.08 -9.75 28.19
CA SER A 482 13.68 -9.83 28.62
C SER A 482 13.15 -8.52 29.22
N GLY A 483 14.05 -7.67 29.74
CA GLY A 483 13.68 -6.50 30.55
C GLY A 483 13.01 -6.84 31.89
N LEU A 484 13.08 -8.14 32.29
CA LEU A 484 12.53 -8.67 33.55
C LEU A 484 13.61 -8.74 34.62
N THR A 485 13.21 -8.68 35.86
CA THR A 485 14.11 -8.96 36.99
C THR A 485 14.30 -10.48 37.16
N LEU A 486 15.36 -10.89 37.83
CA LEU A 486 15.59 -12.32 38.17
C LEU A 486 14.38 -12.92 38.89
N GLU A 487 13.75 -12.17 39.76
CA GLU A 487 12.59 -12.59 40.54
C GLU A 487 11.35 -12.77 39.64
N GLN A 488 11.14 -11.90 38.68
CA GLN A 488 10.07 -12.01 37.69
C GLN A 488 10.26 -13.25 36.78
N ILE A 489 11.49 -13.52 36.36
CA ILE A 489 11.82 -14.70 35.60
C ILE A 489 11.58 -15.96 36.41
N GLN A 490 11.95 -15.97 37.69
CA GLN A 490 11.71 -17.09 38.60
C GLN A 490 10.21 -17.36 38.78
N ILE A 491 9.40 -16.32 38.98
CA ILE A 491 7.94 -16.46 39.05
C ILE A 491 7.37 -17.09 37.79
N MET A 492 7.89 -16.72 36.61
CA MET A 492 7.46 -17.28 35.34
C MET A 492 7.90 -18.76 35.17
N ILE A 493 9.07 -19.12 35.69
CA ILE A 493 9.54 -20.52 35.72
C ILE A 493 8.63 -21.33 36.66
N ASP A 494 8.35 -20.83 37.83
CA ASP A 494 7.49 -21.51 38.82
C ASP A 494 6.04 -21.65 38.31
N ALA A 495 5.58 -20.68 37.51
CA ALA A 495 4.29 -20.74 36.83
C ALA A 495 4.28 -21.66 35.57
N GLY A 496 5.40 -22.27 35.20
CA GLY A 496 5.52 -23.13 34.02
C GLY A 496 5.46 -22.37 32.68
N LEU A 497 5.69 -21.08 32.71
CA LEU A 497 5.68 -20.20 31.52
C LEU A 497 7.05 -20.11 30.84
N LEU A 498 8.11 -20.34 31.64
CA LEU A 498 9.49 -20.45 31.17
C LEU A 498 10.10 -21.77 31.63
N ASN A 499 11.10 -22.25 30.90
CA ASN A 499 11.97 -23.33 31.33
C ASN A 499 12.85 -22.90 32.51
N PRO A 500 13.48 -23.81 33.27
CA PRO A 500 14.36 -23.49 34.40
C PRO A 500 15.55 -22.56 34.04
N ASP A 501 15.95 -22.53 32.80
CA ASP A 501 16.99 -21.60 32.27
C ASP A 501 16.47 -20.24 31.82
N GLY A 502 15.16 -19.98 31.99
CA GLY A 502 14.49 -18.76 31.61
C GLY A 502 14.10 -18.68 30.14
N THR A 503 14.30 -19.70 29.35
CA THR A 503 13.84 -19.74 27.95
C THR A 503 12.34 -20.06 27.83
N PRO A 504 11.64 -19.58 26.78
CA PRO A 504 10.23 -19.88 26.59
C PRO A 504 9.94 -21.38 26.49
N VAL A 505 8.87 -21.84 27.14
CA VAL A 505 8.37 -23.22 26.96
C VAL A 505 7.83 -23.35 25.52
N GLN A 506 8.49 -24.17 24.71
CA GLN A 506 7.96 -24.51 23.38
C GLN A 506 6.73 -25.42 23.58
N GLN A 507 5.55 -24.91 23.25
CA GLN A 507 4.38 -25.76 23.07
C GLN A 507 4.62 -26.58 21.80
N GLU A 508 4.87 -27.91 21.95
CA GLU A 508 4.79 -28.83 20.83
C GLU A 508 3.36 -28.78 20.26
N ILE A 509 3.23 -28.20 19.09
CA ILE A 509 2.02 -28.35 18.27
C ILE A 509 2.03 -29.82 17.86
N GLN A 510 1.24 -30.65 18.56
CA GLN A 510 0.94 -32.00 18.08
C GLN A 510 0.15 -31.85 16.78
N GLU A 511 0.85 -31.95 15.65
CA GLU A 511 0.24 -32.25 14.38
C GLU A 511 -0.53 -33.56 14.52
N GLN A 512 -1.85 -33.46 14.52
CA GLN A 512 -2.70 -34.62 14.36
C GLN A 512 -2.45 -35.22 12.97
N VAL A 513 -1.64 -36.24 12.89
CA VAL A 513 -1.49 -37.07 11.70
C VAL A 513 -2.88 -37.67 11.38
N PRO A 514 -3.41 -37.51 10.17
CA PRO A 514 -4.65 -38.16 9.77
C PRO A 514 -4.44 -39.69 9.78
N VAL A 515 -5.26 -40.38 10.53
CA VAL A 515 -5.32 -41.84 10.49
C VAL A 515 -5.88 -42.25 9.13
N GLU A 516 -5.04 -42.76 8.24
CA GLU A 516 -5.48 -43.48 7.05
C GLU A 516 -6.23 -44.76 7.48
N THR A 517 -7.52 -44.76 7.30
CA THR A 517 -8.34 -45.94 7.35
C THR A 517 -8.10 -46.77 6.07
N SER A 518 -7.29 -47.79 6.16
CA SER A 518 -7.22 -48.85 5.17
C SER A 518 -8.53 -49.65 5.19
N ALA A 519 -9.37 -49.44 4.18
CA ALA A 519 -10.49 -50.34 3.90
C ALA A 519 -9.98 -51.48 3.03
N GLU A 520 -9.81 -52.65 3.61
CA GLU A 520 -9.80 -53.90 2.87
C GLU A 520 -11.23 -54.22 2.41
N MET A 521 -11.37 -54.47 1.13
CA MET A 521 -12.54 -55.12 0.57
C MET A 521 -12.23 -56.60 0.25
N PRO A 522 -13.23 -57.47 0.35
CA PRO A 522 -13.13 -58.87 -0.09
C PRO A 522 -13.19 -59.01 -1.62
#